data_328eb96c0cda987b95349710732afb68
#
_entry.id   328eb96c0cda987b95349710732afb68
#
_cell.length_a   1.000
_cell.length_b   1.000
_cell.length_c   1.000
_cell.angle_alpha   90.00
_cell.angle_beta   90.00
_cell.angle_gamma   90.00
#
_symmetry.space_group_name_H-M   'P 1'
#
loop_
_entity.id
_entity.type
_entity.pdbx_description
1 polymer ?
#
loop_
_entity_poly.entity_id
_entity_poly.type
_entity_poly.pdbx_seq_one_letter_code
_entity_poly.pdbx_strand_id
1 'polypeptide(L)'
;METLNGLKRTHYCGDLRESNINEEVVLMGWVQKKRNLGGLVFVDLRDRSGLCQIIFDTDVNAEAFAKAEKLGSEYVVAVKGKVAERSSKNPNMPTGDIEVFATELKVLNKSETPPIYIKDDDNVSEELRLKYRYLDLRKPSMQKNLMLRSRVAGIVRNYLTENNFCEIETPFLIKPTPEGARDYLVPSRVNEGKFYALPQSPQLFKQLLMVSGMDRYFQIVKCFRDEDLRADRQPEFTQIDCEMSFVEEEDVRAIMEKMVQRIFKEVLNVEVSLPLPVMPYSEAMERYGSDKPDTRFGYELTNISDIVANCGFGVFANATKKGMSVRGINVEGKAEEFTKKQIGKLEDHAKTYKAKGLAWMKIGANREVTSPIAKFFNEEEITAILDRMNAKEGDLLLFVADKDSVVFDALGQVRLEVARRLDLLNNNEYKMLWVTEFPLFEEDEETGRFIAKHHPFTSPIDEDLDKLEDGDKASLRAKAYDIVINGYEVGGGSVRIFNSDVQKRMFAALGLSEEEAYEKFGFLLDAFKYGTPPHAGIAFGLDRLIMILAGTTNIKDVIAFPKNQSAVCPMTNAPAVADEEQLKELSIQLALETQE
;
A
#
# COMPACT_ATOMS: atom_id res chain seq x y z
N MET A 1 -9.57 30.07 -31.73
CA MET A 1 -10.04 29.55 -30.44
C MET A 1 -11.25 30.36 -30.00
N GLU A 2 -12.33 29.69 -29.59
CA GLU A 2 -13.50 30.35 -29.06
C GLU A 2 -13.38 30.42 -27.52
N THR A 3 -14.08 31.38 -26.91
CA THR A 3 -14.10 31.54 -25.45
C THR A 3 -15.44 31.06 -24.91
N LEU A 4 -15.53 30.82 -23.62
CA LEU A 4 -16.77 30.42 -22.96
C LEU A 4 -17.89 31.45 -23.15
N ASN A 5 -17.52 32.74 -23.20
CA ASN A 5 -18.44 33.86 -23.48
C ASN A 5 -19.76 33.80 -22.71
N GLY A 6 -19.64 33.56 -21.39
CA GLY A 6 -20.77 33.46 -20.47
C GLY A 6 -21.41 32.08 -20.31
N LEU A 7 -21.05 31.08 -21.14
CA LEU A 7 -21.51 29.71 -20.94
C LEU A 7 -20.97 29.15 -19.63
N LYS A 8 -21.86 28.55 -18.83
CA LYS A 8 -21.52 27.86 -17.59
C LYS A 8 -21.99 26.40 -17.70
N ARG A 9 -21.14 25.47 -17.29
CA ARG A 9 -21.55 24.05 -17.19
C ARG A 9 -22.75 23.92 -16.26
N THR A 10 -23.79 23.24 -16.70
CA THR A 10 -24.97 22.92 -15.90
C THR A 10 -24.88 21.52 -15.31
N HIS A 11 -24.38 20.56 -16.07
CA HIS A 11 -24.29 19.14 -15.69
C HIS A 11 -22.93 18.56 -16.10
N TYR A 12 -22.52 17.50 -15.40
CA TYR A 12 -21.46 16.63 -15.88
C TYR A 12 -22.01 15.62 -16.89
N CYS A 13 -21.14 15.17 -17.82
CA CYS A 13 -21.55 14.29 -18.92
C CYS A 13 -22.14 12.97 -18.44
N GLY A 14 -21.50 12.33 -17.43
CA GLY A 14 -21.91 11.05 -16.91
C GLY A 14 -23.11 11.08 -15.95
N ASP A 15 -23.56 12.26 -15.54
CA ASP A 15 -24.63 12.40 -14.53
C ASP A 15 -26.05 12.45 -15.15
N LEU A 16 -26.16 12.68 -16.45
CA LEU A 16 -27.44 12.78 -17.14
C LEU A 16 -28.17 11.43 -17.16
N ARG A 17 -29.50 11.50 -16.96
CA ARG A 17 -30.41 10.34 -16.95
C ARG A 17 -31.71 10.67 -17.69
N GLU A 18 -32.60 9.69 -17.83
CA GLU A 18 -33.94 9.89 -18.43
C GLU A 18 -34.75 10.99 -17.74
N SER A 19 -34.49 11.24 -16.45
CA SER A 19 -35.14 12.35 -15.72
C SER A 19 -34.81 13.74 -16.26
N ASN A 20 -33.70 13.87 -17.01
CA ASN A 20 -33.28 15.13 -17.61
C ASN A 20 -33.84 15.34 -19.03
N ILE A 21 -34.64 14.39 -19.58
CA ILE A 21 -35.22 14.54 -20.91
C ILE A 21 -36.04 15.82 -21.01
N ASN A 22 -35.84 16.56 -22.10
CA ASN A 22 -36.36 17.87 -22.40
C ASN A 22 -35.67 19.07 -21.69
N GLU A 23 -34.72 18.83 -20.80
CA GLU A 23 -33.90 19.90 -20.22
C GLU A 23 -32.90 20.46 -21.22
N GLU A 24 -32.67 21.79 -21.15
CA GLU A 24 -31.57 22.45 -21.82
C GLU A 24 -30.32 22.36 -20.94
N VAL A 25 -29.25 21.82 -21.46
CA VAL A 25 -27.99 21.58 -20.71
C VAL A 25 -26.79 22.20 -21.41
N VAL A 26 -25.78 22.56 -20.60
CA VAL A 26 -24.46 22.94 -21.08
C VAL A 26 -23.45 21.92 -20.54
N LEU A 27 -22.85 21.16 -21.44
CA LEU A 27 -21.83 20.16 -21.15
C LEU A 27 -20.47 20.65 -21.65
N MET A 28 -19.41 20.32 -20.89
CA MET A 28 -18.04 20.69 -21.25
C MET A 28 -17.11 19.51 -21.01
N GLY A 29 -16.24 19.22 -21.96
CA GLY A 29 -15.35 18.07 -21.85
C GLY A 29 -14.46 17.91 -23.05
N TRP A 30 -13.96 16.69 -23.19
CA TRP A 30 -13.08 16.26 -24.26
C TRP A 30 -13.82 15.35 -25.24
N VAL A 31 -13.58 15.56 -26.54
CA VAL A 31 -14.10 14.70 -27.61
C VAL A 31 -13.36 13.37 -27.57
N GLN A 32 -14.01 12.30 -27.11
CA GLN A 32 -13.41 10.97 -27.08
C GLN A 32 -13.49 10.29 -28.44
N LYS A 33 -14.65 10.34 -29.11
CA LYS A 33 -14.88 9.72 -30.41
C LYS A 33 -15.88 10.55 -31.20
N LYS A 34 -15.65 10.60 -32.51
CA LYS A 34 -16.58 11.24 -33.48
C LYS A 34 -16.95 10.23 -34.57
N ARG A 35 -18.21 10.24 -34.97
CA ARG A 35 -18.75 9.46 -36.10
C ARG A 35 -19.60 10.39 -36.97
N ASN A 36 -19.35 10.41 -38.27
CA ASN A 36 -20.15 11.16 -39.22
C ASN A 36 -21.00 10.17 -40.02
N LEU A 37 -22.31 10.32 -40.03
CA LEU A 37 -23.29 9.48 -40.70
C LEU A 37 -24.17 10.32 -41.64
N GLY A 38 -23.57 11.09 -42.52
CA GLY A 38 -24.25 11.96 -43.46
C GLY A 38 -24.75 13.24 -42.79
N GLY A 39 -26.05 13.48 -42.68
CA GLY A 39 -26.60 14.68 -42.05
C GLY A 39 -26.45 14.79 -40.53
N LEU A 40 -25.87 13.79 -39.87
CA LEU A 40 -25.70 13.73 -38.43
C LEU A 40 -24.22 13.48 -38.06
N VAL A 41 -23.69 14.24 -37.09
CA VAL A 41 -22.41 13.98 -36.43
C VAL A 41 -22.66 13.60 -35.00
N PHE A 42 -22.18 12.42 -34.64
CA PHE A 42 -22.22 11.90 -33.27
C PHE A 42 -20.88 12.11 -32.60
N VAL A 43 -20.90 12.66 -31.39
CA VAL A 43 -19.71 12.88 -30.57
C VAL A 43 -19.91 12.26 -29.19
N ASP A 44 -19.01 11.37 -28.80
CA ASP A 44 -18.93 10.89 -27.43
C ASP A 44 -18.11 11.93 -26.64
N LEU A 45 -18.76 12.75 -25.86
CA LEU A 45 -18.15 13.79 -25.01
C LEU A 45 -17.84 13.21 -23.64
N ARG A 46 -16.60 13.36 -23.19
CA ARG A 46 -16.09 12.84 -21.91
C ARG A 46 -15.74 13.95 -20.95
N ASP A 47 -16.12 13.77 -19.71
CA ASP A 47 -15.55 14.46 -18.55
C ASP A 47 -15.22 13.48 -17.41
N ARG A 48 -14.93 13.98 -16.22
CA ARG A 48 -14.55 13.12 -15.07
C ARG A 48 -15.67 12.19 -14.57
N SER A 49 -16.92 12.49 -14.91
CA SER A 49 -18.08 11.69 -14.48
C SER A 49 -18.42 10.56 -15.45
N GLY A 50 -17.93 10.65 -16.69
CA GLY A 50 -18.18 9.66 -17.73
C GLY A 50 -18.40 10.25 -19.12
N LEU A 51 -19.23 9.57 -19.89
CA LEU A 51 -19.50 9.87 -21.29
C LEU A 51 -20.96 10.28 -21.51
N CYS A 52 -21.19 11.18 -22.47
CA CYS A 52 -22.52 11.47 -23.02
C CYS A 52 -22.43 11.53 -24.55
N GLN A 53 -23.41 10.94 -25.24
CA GLN A 53 -23.52 11.09 -26.69
C GLN A 53 -24.16 12.44 -27.04
N ILE A 54 -23.49 13.20 -27.88
CA ILE A 54 -23.95 14.47 -28.42
C ILE A 54 -24.25 14.27 -29.91
N ILE A 55 -25.38 14.78 -30.36
CA ILE A 55 -25.78 14.78 -31.78
C ILE A 55 -25.74 16.20 -32.30
N PHE A 56 -25.07 16.37 -33.42
CA PHE A 56 -25.11 17.59 -34.24
C PHE A 56 -25.88 17.27 -35.52
N ASP A 57 -26.97 17.99 -35.70
CA ASP A 57 -27.87 17.82 -36.84
C ASP A 57 -27.92 19.10 -37.66
N THR A 58 -27.79 18.99 -38.98
CA THR A 58 -27.88 20.12 -39.92
C THR A 58 -29.20 20.87 -39.82
N ASP A 59 -30.29 20.17 -39.51
CA ASP A 59 -31.63 20.74 -39.41
C ASP A 59 -31.84 21.52 -38.12
N VAL A 60 -31.07 21.18 -37.07
CA VAL A 60 -31.11 21.88 -35.76
C VAL A 60 -30.20 23.12 -35.80
N ASN A 61 -28.92 22.96 -36.18
CA ASN A 61 -27.97 24.06 -36.31
C ASN A 61 -26.84 23.71 -37.29
N ALA A 62 -26.91 24.26 -38.50
CA ALA A 62 -25.92 24.01 -39.55
C ALA A 62 -24.51 24.53 -39.19
N GLU A 63 -24.39 25.62 -38.41
CA GLU A 63 -23.08 26.13 -37.97
C GLU A 63 -22.41 25.18 -36.96
N ALA A 64 -23.17 24.72 -35.96
CA ALA A 64 -22.68 23.75 -34.99
C ALA A 64 -22.31 22.43 -35.64
N PHE A 65 -23.09 21.97 -36.63
CA PHE A 65 -22.80 20.79 -37.43
C PHE A 65 -21.48 20.93 -38.20
N ALA A 66 -21.30 22.04 -38.94
CA ALA A 66 -20.07 22.31 -39.72
C ALA A 66 -18.80 22.40 -38.84
N LYS A 67 -18.95 22.88 -37.60
CA LYS A 67 -17.87 22.83 -36.59
C LYS A 67 -17.62 21.41 -36.09
N ALA A 68 -18.69 20.63 -35.83
CA ALA A 68 -18.58 19.26 -35.35
C ALA A 68 -17.89 18.32 -36.36
N GLU A 69 -18.11 18.51 -37.65
CA GLU A 69 -17.37 17.75 -38.70
C GLU A 69 -15.86 17.89 -38.61
N LYS A 70 -15.36 19.03 -38.09
CA LYS A 70 -13.92 19.33 -37.97
C LYS A 70 -13.32 18.97 -36.63
N LEU A 71 -14.11 18.43 -35.69
CA LEU A 71 -13.61 18.01 -34.38
C LEU A 71 -12.61 16.85 -34.51
N GLY A 72 -11.52 16.97 -33.78
CA GLY A 72 -10.54 15.90 -33.56
C GLY A 72 -10.71 15.25 -32.18
N SER A 73 -10.04 14.12 -32.01
CA SER A 73 -9.98 13.46 -30.69
C SER A 73 -9.30 14.38 -29.67
N GLU A 74 -9.79 14.32 -28.44
CA GLU A 74 -9.31 15.11 -27.29
C GLU A 74 -9.43 16.65 -27.46
N TYR A 75 -10.18 17.15 -28.45
CA TYR A 75 -10.53 18.57 -28.49
C TYR A 75 -11.38 18.92 -27.27
N VAL A 76 -11.13 20.08 -26.69
CA VAL A 76 -11.92 20.62 -25.56
C VAL A 76 -13.06 21.45 -26.11
N VAL A 77 -14.28 21.07 -25.77
CA VAL A 77 -15.48 21.71 -26.29
C VAL A 77 -16.48 22.07 -25.18
N ALA A 78 -17.28 23.08 -25.43
CA ALA A 78 -18.52 23.38 -24.73
C ALA A 78 -19.69 23.18 -25.70
N VAL A 79 -20.69 22.45 -25.26
CA VAL A 79 -21.89 22.12 -26.04
C VAL A 79 -23.11 22.56 -25.25
N LYS A 80 -23.96 23.38 -25.84
CA LYS A 80 -25.30 23.65 -25.36
C LYS A 80 -26.29 22.84 -26.18
N GLY A 81 -27.25 22.20 -25.54
CA GLY A 81 -28.22 21.37 -26.27
C GLY A 81 -29.36 20.88 -25.38
N LYS A 82 -30.28 20.17 -25.98
CA LYS A 82 -31.46 19.60 -25.33
C LYS A 82 -31.30 18.10 -25.16
N VAL A 83 -31.56 17.60 -23.96
CA VAL A 83 -31.56 16.15 -23.67
C VAL A 83 -32.79 15.50 -24.29
N ALA A 84 -32.57 14.39 -24.97
CA ALA A 84 -33.62 13.57 -25.57
C ALA A 84 -33.40 12.08 -25.25
N GLU A 85 -34.45 11.29 -25.42
CA GLU A 85 -34.35 9.85 -25.36
C GLU A 85 -33.57 9.32 -26.55
N ARG A 86 -32.66 8.39 -26.31
CA ARG A 86 -31.81 7.80 -27.36
C ARG A 86 -32.62 6.80 -28.19
N SER A 87 -32.58 6.96 -29.49
CA SER A 87 -33.29 6.09 -30.44
C SER A 87 -32.77 4.63 -30.40
N SER A 88 -31.47 4.46 -30.15
CA SER A 88 -30.83 3.15 -29.99
C SER A 88 -30.12 3.11 -28.64
N LYS A 89 -30.80 2.58 -27.61
CA LYS A 89 -30.27 2.51 -26.24
C LYS A 89 -29.00 1.67 -26.15
N ASN A 90 -28.05 2.12 -25.32
CA ASN A 90 -26.79 1.41 -25.08
C ASN A 90 -26.68 0.99 -23.61
N PRO A 91 -26.92 -0.29 -23.28
CA PRO A 91 -26.88 -0.76 -21.89
C PRO A 91 -25.48 -0.76 -21.27
N ASN A 92 -24.42 -0.56 -22.07
CA ASN A 92 -23.03 -0.60 -21.60
C ASN A 92 -22.53 0.76 -21.09
N MET A 93 -23.37 1.79 -21.06
CA MET A 93 -23.00 3.09 -20.50
C MET A 93 -24.15 3.67 -19.66
N PRO A 94 -23.85 4.30 -18.51
CA PRO A 94 -24.86 4.83 -17.60
C PRO A 94 -25.80 5.90 -18.21
N THR A 95 -25.33 6.59 -19.27
CA THR A 95 -26.09 7.58 -20.04
C THR A 95 -26.64 7.02 -21.34
N GLY A 96 -26.68 5.68 -21.48
CA GLY A 96 -27.01 5.01 -22.72
C GLY A 96 -28.47 5.13 -23.15
N ASP A 97 -29.36 5.59 -22.28
CA ASP A 97 -30.77 5.82 -22.57
C ASP A 97 -31.06 7.22 -23.13
N ILE A 98 -30.08 8.13 -23.01
CA ILE A 98 -30.24 9.53 -23.43
C ILE A 98 -29.15 9.98 -24.40
N GLU A 99 -29.43 11.04 -25.13
CA GLU A 99 -28.49 11.77 -25.96
C GLU A 99 -28.81 13.27 -25.93
N VAL A 100 -27.87 14.11 -26.35
CA VAL A 100 -28.06 15.57 -26.35
C VAL A 100 -28.01 16.10 -27.78
N PHE A 101 -29.10 16.68 -28.25
CA PHE A 101 -29.16 17.42 -29.50
C PHE A 101 -28.56 18.81 -29.32
N ALA A 102 -27.40 19.03 -29.94
CA ALA A 102 -26.65 20.25 -29.78
C ALA A 102 -27.27 21.44 -30.54
N THR A 103 -27.48 22.53 -29.83
CA THR A 103 -27.92 23.84 -30.41
C THR A 103 -26.77 24.81 -30.55
N GLU A 104 -25.66 24.62 -29.81
CA GLU A 104 -24.45 25.45 -29.90
C GLU A 104 -23.21 24.58 -29.65
N LEU A 105 -22.14 24.84 -30.39
CA LEU A 105 -20.82 24.25 -30.19
C LEU A 105 -19.75 25.32 -30.14
N LYS A 106 -18.93 25.30 -29.09
CA LYS A 106 -17.69 26.08 -29.00
C LYS A 106 -16.48 25.17 -28.91
N VAL A 107 -15.51 25.40 -29.78
CA VAL A 107 -14.21 24.72 -29.74
C VAL A 107 -13.27 25.58 -28.88
N LEU A 108 -13.12 25.19 -27.62
CA LEU A 108 -12.33 25.94 -26.64
C LEU A 108 -10.83 25.72 -26.84
N ASN A 109 -10.42 24.50 -27.16
CA ASN A 109 -9.05 24.20 -27.49
C ASN A 109 -8.95 22.98 -28.41
N LYS A 110 -7.93 22.97 -29.26
CA LYS A 110 -7.59 21.85 -30.14
C LYS A 110 -6.56 20.95 -29.45
N SER A 111 -6.49 19.71 -29.84
CA SER A 111 -5.49 18.74 -29.40
C SER A 111 -4.70 18.23 -30.61
N GLU A 112 -3.42 17.98 -30.40
CA GLU A 112 -2.65 17.09 -31.25
C GLU A 112 -3.06 15.64 -31.00
N THR A 113 -2.63 14.71 -31.84
CA THR A 113 -2.86 13.28 -31.62
C THR A 113 -2.16 12.85 -30.34
N PRO A 114 -2.89 12.39 -29.30
CA PRO A 114 -2.25 11.98 -28.05
C PRO A 114 -1.30 10.79 -28.24
N PRO A 115 -0.14 10.77 -27.54
CA PRO A 115 0.81 9.66 -27.61
C PRO A 115 0.31 8.38 -26.94
N ILE A 116 -0.76 8.46 -26.13
CA ILE A 116 -1.44 7.33 -25.51
C ILE A 116 -2.95 7.45 -25.72
N TYR A 117 -3.65 6.33 -25.82
CA TYR A 117 -5.10 6.31 -25.87
C TYR A 117 -5.73 6.48 -24.50
N ILE A 118 -6.85 7.22 -24.41
CA ILE A 118 -7.58 7.42 -23.17
C ILE A 118 -8.64 6.31 -22.99
N LYS A 119 -8.17 5.11 -22.71
CA LYS A 119 -8.98 3.92 -22.44
C LYS A 119 -8.22 2.95 -21.53
N ASP A 120 -8.95 2.12 -20.77
CA ASP A 120 -8.35 1.23 -19.77
C ASP A 120 -7.70 -0.03 -20.38
N ASP A 121 -8.13 -0.46 -21.57
CA ASP A 121 -7.70 -1.68 -22.25
C ASP A 121 -6.52 -1.46 -23.23
N ASP A 122 -5.67 -0.48 -22.96
CA ASP A 122 -4.46 -0.25 -23.75
C ASP A 122 -3.24 -1.00 -23.18
N ASN A 123 -2.33 -1.43 -24.07
CA ASN A 123 -1.07 -2.08 -23.72
C ASN A 123 0.09 -1.07 -23.63
N VAL A 124 -0.15 0.10 -23.06
CA VAL A 124 0.87 1.14 -22.92
C VAL A 124 1.81 0.81 -21.78
N SER A 125 3.12 0.94 -22.00
CA SER A 125 4.13 0.72 -20.97
C SER A 125 3.97 1.70 -19.80
N GLU A 126 4.34 1.25 -18.58
CA GLU A 126 4.31 2.11 -17.40
C GLU A 126 5.14 3.39 -17.58
N GLU A 127 6.29 3.30 -18.20
CA GLU A 127 7.16 4.46 -18.48
C GLU A 127 6.43 5.53 -19.28
N LEU A 128 5.74 5.14 -20.36
CA LEU A 128 5.00 6.06 -21.21
C LEU A 128 3.78 6.64 -20.48
N ARG A 129 3.09 5.83 -19.66
CA ARG A 129 2.00 6.28 -18.78
C ARG A 129 2.50 7.34 -17.78
N LEU A 130 3.66 7.14 -17.18
CA LEU A 130 4.25 8.09 -16.22
C LEU A 130 4.76 9.36 -16.92
N LYS A 131 5.31 9.26 -18.13
CA LYS A 131 5.75 10.41 -18.91
C LYS A 131 4.59 11.32 -19.32
N TYR A 132 3.48 10.74 -19.76
CA TYR A 132 2.27 11.46 -20.13
C TYR A 132 1.17 11.31 -19.08
N ARG A 133 1.55 11.39 -17.80
CA ARG A 133 0.66 11.12 -16.68
C ARG A 133 -0.63 11.93 -16.70
N TYR A 134 -0.60 13.17 -17.12
CA TYR A 134 -1.78 14.03 -17.27
C TYR A 134 -2.79 13.50 -18.31
N LEU A 135 -2.36 12.70 -19.30
CA LEU A 135 -3.25 11.98 -20.21
C LEU A 135 -3.72 10.66 -19.60
N ASP A 136 -2.82 9.91 -18.97
CA ASP A 136 -3.16 8.66 -18.28
C ASP A 136 -4.22 8.89 -17.19
N LEU A 137 -4.16 10.02 -16.47
CA LEU A 137 -5.15 10.43 -15.49
C LEU A 137 -6.54 10.77 -16.08
N ARG A 138 -6.69 10.87 -17.40
CA ARG A 138 -8.01 10.97 -18.06
C ARG A 138 -8.71 9.62 -18.20
N LYS A 139 -8.01 8.50 -18.02
CA LYS A 139 -8.60 7.16 -18.09
C LYS A 139 -9.65 6.97 -17.01
N PRO A 140 -10.77 6.29 -17.28
CA PRO A 140 -11.85 6.09 -16.31
C PRO A 140 -11.38 5.42 -15.02
N SER A 141 -10.53 4.38 -15.10
CA SER A 141 -9.97 3.69 -13.93
C SER A 141 -9.14 4.63 -13.06
N MET A 142 -8.29 5.45 -13.66
CA MET A 142 -7.44 6.39 -12.94
C MET A 142 -8.25 7.48 -12.25
N GLN A 143 -9.26 8.04 -12.93
CA GLN A 143 -10.16 9.02 -12.33
C GLN A 143 -10.96 8.42 -11.19
N LYS A 144 -11.50 7.20 -11.36
CA LYS A 144 -12.19 6.46 -10.31
C LYS A 144 -11.31 6.28 -9.07
N ASN A 145 -10.05 5.91 -9.23
CA ASN A 145 -9.12 5.71 -8.13
C ASN A 145 -8.83 7.02 -7.37
N LEU A 146 -8.63 8.13 -8.06
CA LEU A 146 -8.39 9.43 -7.41
C LEU A 146 -9.65 9.97 -6.73
N MET A 147 -10.83 9.75 -7.31
CA MET A 147 -12.11 10.11 -6.69
C MET A 147 -12.38 9.25 -5.45
N LEU A 148 -12.08 7.95 -5.51
CA LEU A 148 -12.12 7.03 -4.37
C LEU A 148 -11.23 7.54 -3.23
N ARG A 149 -9.97 7.90 -3.55
CA ARG A 149 -9.03 8.46 -2.58
C ARG A 149 -9.59 9.70 -1.89
N SER A 150 -10.14 10.63 -2.65
CA SER A 150 -10.76 11.84 -2.13
C SER A 150 -11.95 11.53 -1.21
N ARG A 151 -12.81 10.58 -1.60
CA ARG A 151 -13.95 10.13 -0.80
C ARG A 151 -13.52 9.51 0.51
N VAL A 152 -12.53 8.59 0.48
CA VAL A 152 -12.01 7.94 1.68
C VAL A 152 -11.41 8.97 2.64
N ALA A 153 -10.63 9.94 2.15
CA ALA A 153 -10.09 11.01 2.99
C ALA A 153 -11.20 11.83 3.67
N GLY A 154 -12.31 12.08 2.97
CA GLY A 154 -13.50 12.74 3.56
C GLY A 154 -14.15 11.89 4.65
N ILE A 155 -14.33 10.58 4.42
CA ILE A 155 -14.91 9.66 5.42
C ILE A 155 -14.04 9.61 6.68
N VAL A 156 -12.71 9.52 6.51
CA VAL A 156 -11.74 9.49 7.62
C VAL A 156 -11.84 10.77 8.46
N ARG A 157 -11.83 11.96 7.83
CA ARG A 157 -11.95 13.24 8.53
C ARG A 157 -13.24 13.32 9.33
N ASN A 158 -14.36 12.96 8.70
CA ASN A 158 -15.66 12.96 9.38
C ASN A 158 -15.67 12.03 10.59
N TYR A 159 -15.20 10.77 10.39
CA TYR A 159 -15.17 9.78 11.45
C TYR A 159 -14.31 10.24 12.63
N LEU A 160 -13.08 10.69 12.38
CA LEU A 160 -12.15 11.10 13.43
C LEU A 160 -12.66 12.35 14.16
N THR A 161 -13.21 13.33 13.45
CA THR A 161 -13.80 14.52 14.06
C THR A 161 -15.02 14.18 14.94
N GLU A 162 -15.89 13.29 14.51
CA GLU A 162 -17.02 12.75 15.29
C GLU A 162 -16.56 12.03 16.57
N ASN A 163 -15.32 11.50 16.58
CA ASN A 163 -14.69 10.85 17.74
C ASN A 163 -13.75 11.79 18.53
N ASN A 164 -13.93 13.10 18.40
CA ASN A 164 -13.21 14.16 19.12
C ASN A 164 -11.71 14.25 18.79
N PHE A 165 -11.28 13.81 17.61
CA PHE A 165 -9.92 14.07 17.14
C PHE A 165 -9.83 15.47 16.52
N CYS A 166 -8.72 16.16 16.80
CA CYS A 166 -8.37 17.43 16.20
C CYS A 166 -7.38 17.23 15.05
N GLU A 167 -7.69 17.75 13.86
CA GLU A 167 -6.75 17.75 12.72
C GLU A 167 -5.74 18.87 12.93
N ILE A 168 -4.45 18.53 13.14
CA ILE A 168 -3.39 19.48 13.42
C ILE A 168 -2.22 19.25 12.49
N GLU A 169 -1.78 20.29 11.80
CA GLU A 169 -0.60 20.23 10.92
C GLU A 169 0.70 20.26 11.72
N THR A 170 1.66 19.45 11.28
CA THR A 170 3.02 19.41 11.82
C THR A 170 4.02 19.87 10.77
N PRO A 171 5.21 20.38 11.15
CA PRO A 171 6.16 20.92 10.19
C PRO A 171 6.78 19.84 9.30
N PHE A 172 7.08 20.21 8.04
CA PHE A 172 7.87 19.38 7.13
C PHE A 172 9.38 19.69 7.20
N LEU A 173 9.75 20.89 7.59
CA LEU A 173 11.16 21.27 7.78
C LEU A 173 11.54 20.99 9.23
N ILE A 174 12.02 19.77 9.50
CA ILE A 174 12.36 19.31 10.84
C ILE A 174 13.86 19.08 11.00
N LYS A 175 14.31 18.82 12.21
CA LYS A 175 15.67 18.35 12.48
C LYS A 175 15.84 16.93 11.98
N PRO A 176 16.97 16.56 11.32
CA PRO A 176 17.25 15.16 10.99
C PRO A 176 17.16 14.27 12.23
N THR A 177 16.36 13.22 12.17
CA THR A 177 16.15 12.27 13.26
C THR A 177 16.12 10.85 12.71
N PRO A 178 16.88 9.92 13.26
CA PRO A 178 16.91 8.54 12.78
C PRO A 178 15.62 7.80 13.18
N GLU A 179 14.75 7.51 12.21
CA GLU A 179 13.50 6.76 12.38
C GLU A 179 13.46 5.45 11.57
N GLY A 180 14.63 4.93 11.16
CA GLY A 180 14.74 3.65 10.43
C GLY A 180 15.11 3.79 8.96
N ALA A 181 14.51 4.72 8.19
CA ALA A 181 14.90 5.03 6.81
C ALA A 181 15.95 6.16 6.77
N ARG A 182 16.51 6.42 5.58
CA ARG A 182 17.32 7.63 5.37
C ARG A 182 16.41 8.84 5.17
N ASP A 183 16.88 9.99 5.69
CA ASP A 183 16.20 11.28 5.56
C ASP A 183 16.52 11.94 4.22
N TYR A 184 15.51 12.60 3.62
CA TYR A 184 15.76 13.61 2.58
C TYR A 184 16.21 14.91 3.24
N LEU A 185 17.42 15.38 2.93
CA LEU A 185 17.98 16.60 3.49
C LEU A 185 17.65 17.83 2.64
N VAL A 186 17.29 18.93 3.31
CA VAL A 186 16.98 20.22 2.70
C VAL A 186 17.94 21.26 3.28
N PRO A 187 18.84 21.85 2.48
CA PRO A 187 19.82 22.82 2.99
C PRO A 187 19.15 24.13 3.41
N SER A 188 19.67 24.75 4.47
CA SER A 188 19.18 26.04 4.97
C SER A 188 20.05 27.20 4.45
N ARG A 189 19.46 28.08 3.64
CA ARG A 189 20.15 29.30 3.18
C ARG A 189 20.46 30.30 4.34
N VAL A 190 19.54 30.35 5.31
CA VAL A 190 19.65 31.31 6.43
C VAL A 190 20.62 30.82 7.51
N ASN A 191 20.75 29.51 7.68
CA ASN A 191 21.65 28.89 8.64
C ASN A 191 22.70 28.09 7.87
N GLU A 192 23.75 28.76 7.47
CA GLU A 192 24.84 28.22 6.64
C GLU A 192 25.42 26.92 7.22
N GLY A 193 25.62 25.91 6.39
CA GLY A 193 26.11 24.60 6.78
C GLY A 193 25.12 23.72 7.57
N LYS A 194 23.87 24.18 7.76
CA LYS A 194 22.81 23.39 8.43
C LYS A 194 21.75 22.92 7.45
N PHE A 195 21.13 21.80 7.80
CA PHE A 195 20.10 21.16 7.00
C PHE A 195 18.84 20.91 7.82
N TYR A 196 17.70 21.07 7.19
CA TYR A 196 16.47 20.44 7.60
C TYR A 196 16.39 19.02 7.01
N ALA A 197 15.53 18.18 7.56
CA ALA A 197 15.12 16.93 6.95
C ALA A 197 13.62 16.96 6.66
N LEU A 198 13.18 16.23 5.63
CA LEU A 198 11.76 15.95 5.42
C LEU A 198 11.34 14.80 6.33
N PRO A 199 10.17 14.88 7.01
CA PRO A 199 9.78 13.91 8.04
C PRO A 199 9.46 12.55 7.45
N GLN A 200 9.98 11.50 8.07
CA GLN A 200 9.60 10.11 7.77
C GLN A 200 8.18 9.80 8.28
N SER A 201 7.80 10.46 9.37
CA SER A 201 6.47 10.49 9.97
C SER A 201 6.38 11.69 10.94
N PRO A 202 5.19 12.11 11.38
CA PRO A 202 5.06 13.15 12.40
C PRO A 202 5.26 12.64 13.84
N GLN A 203 5.97 11.52 14.05
CA GLN A 203 6.05 10.78 15.32
C GLN A 203 6.43 11.67 16.52
N LEU A 204 7.45 12.49 16.41
CA LEU A 204 7.92 13.32 17.53
C LEU A 204 6.94 14.44 17.85
N PHE A 205 6.35 15.04 16.83
CA PHE A 205 5.42 16.16 17.00
C PHE A 205 4.06 15.71 17.55
N LYS A 206 3.55 14.56 17.14
CA LYS A 206 2.29 14.05 17.69
C LYS A 206 2.42 13.68 19.18
N GLN A 207 3.59 13.17 19.62
CA GLN A 207 3.86 12.96 21.03
C GLN A 207 3.91 14.29 21.81
N LEU A 208 4.54 15.34 21.23
CA LEU A 208 4.52 16.69 21.81
C LEU A 208 3.11 17.27 21.90
N LEU A 209 2.23 16.97 20.95
CA LEU A 209 0.81 17.36 21.02
C LEU A 209 0.09 16.68 22.18
N MET A 210 0.43 15.42 22.50
CA MET A 210 -0.10 14.73 23.71
C MET A 210 0.38 15.42 24.98
N VAL A 211 1.68 15.74 25.07
CA VAL A 211 2.23 16.55 26.19
C VAL A 211 1.56 17.93 26.28
N SER A 212 1.17 18.49 25.14
CA SER A 212 0.46 19.78 25.06
C SER A 212 -1.02 19.71 25.43
N GLY A 213 -1.54 18.52 25.77
CA GLY A 213 -2.93 18.34 26.17
C GLY A 213 -3.95 18.34 25.03
N MET A 214 -3.52 18.07 23.77
CA MET A 214 -4.44 17.96 22.64
C MET A 214 -5.32 16.72 22.66
N ASP A 215 -4.99 15.76 23.50
CA ASP A 215 -5.73 14.56 23.85
C ASP A 215 -5.95 13.57 22.69
N ARG A 216 -6.52 14.03 21.56
CA ARG A 216 -6.73 13.23 20.34
C ARG A 216 -6.35 14.03 19.11
N TYR A 217 -5.33 13.60 18.44
CA TYR A 217 -4.77 14.23 17.24
C TYR A 217 -4.91 13.31 16.04
N PHE A 218 -5.14 13.89 14.87
CA PHE A 218 -4.89 13.23 13.59
C PHE A 218 -4.38 14.19 12.54
N GLN A 219 -3.78 13.64 11.49
CA GLN A 219 -3.38 14.37 10.29
C GLN A 219 -3.38 13.42 9.08
N ILE A 220 -3.89 13.88 7.93
CA ILE A 220 -3.63 13.22 6.64
C ILE A 220 -2.40 13.89 6.05
N VAL A 221 -1.24 13.25 6.18
CA VAL A 221 0.08 13.89 6.05
C VAL A 221 0.98 13.19 5.05
N LYS A 222 1.79 13.97 4.33
CA LYS A 222 2.90 13.45 3.52
C LYS A 222 4.06 13.02 4.40
N CYS A 223 4.59 11.84 4.09
CA CYS A 223 5.80 11.27 4.69
C CYS A 223 6.82 11.00 3.61
N PHE A 224 8.10 11.04 3.97
CA PHE A 224 9.22 10.95 3.03
C PHE A 224 10.24 9.94 3.55
N ARG A 225 10.61 8.96 2.70
CA ARG A 225 11.61 7.95 3.06
C ARG A 225 12.51 7.66 1.86
N ASP A 226 13.81 7.82 2.04
CA ASP A 226 14.81 7.47 1.03
C ASP A 226 15.18 6.00 1.20
N GLU A 227 14.38 5.14 0.58
CA GLU A 227 14.48 3.68 0.63
C GLU A 227 14.42 3.09 -0.79
N ASP A 228 14.85 1.83 -0.91
CA ASP A 228 14.65 1.08 -2.14
C ASP A 228 13.16 0.88 -2.45
N LEU A 229 12.77 1.23 -3.67
CA LEU A 229 11.38 1.22 -4.07
C LEU A 229 10.93 -0.20 -4.47
N ARG A 230 9.71 -0.55 -4.07
CA ARG A 230 8.99 -1.77 -4.44
C ARG A 230 7.64 -1.41 -5.05
N ALA A 231 6.89 -2.41 -5.52
CA ALA A 231 5.59 -2.20 -6.15
C ALA A 231 4.57 -1.46 -5.26
N ASP A 232 4.70 -1.57 -3.95
CA ASP A 232 3.84 -0.96 -2.92
C ASP A 232 4.53 0.14 -2.11
N ARG A 233 5.68 0.68 -2.58
CA ARG A 233 6.44 1.76 -1.92
C ARG A 233 6.71 2.93 -2.86
N GLN A 234 6.71 4.13 -2.29
CA GLN A 234 7.07 5.38 -2.94
C GLN A 234 7.95 6.20 -2.00
N PRO A 235 8.88 7.04 -2.52
CA PRO A 235 9.76 7.86 -1.67
C PRO A 235 8.98 8.95 -0.93
N GLU A 236 7.83 9.32 -1.43
CA GLU A 236 6.83 10.17 -0.78
C GLU A 236 5.46 9.49 -0.81
N PHE A 237 4.81 9.37 0.32
CA PHE A 237 3.54 8.69 0.48
C PHE A 237 2.66 9.44 1.50
N THR A 238 1.42 9.02 1.65
CA THR A 238 0.49 9.69 2.56
C THR A 238 0.05 8.75 3.67
N GLN A 239 0.10 9.24 4.91
CA GLN A 239 -0.44 8.55 6.08
C GLN A 239 -1.71 9.23 6.60
N ILE A 240 -2.63 8.45 7.16
CA ILE A 240 -3.59 8.89 8.15
C ILE A 240 -2.91 8.61 9.49
N ASP A 241 -2.41 9.65 10.13
CA ASP A 241 -1.66 9.56 11.36
C ASP A 241 -2.52 9.99 12.54
N CYS A 242 -2.55 9.19 13.62
CA CYS A 242 -3.38 9.41 14.80
C CYS A 242 -2.57 9.19 16.08
N GLU A 243 -2.87 9.99 17.12
CA GLU A 243 -2.34 9.80 18.47
C GLU A 243 -3.40 10.16 19.50
N MET A 244 -3.44 9.43 20.62
CA MET A 244 -4.42 9.59 21.69
C MET A 244 -3.75 9.48 23.04
N SER A 245 -4.18 10.33 23.99
CA SER A 245 -3.78 10.28 25.41
C SER A 245 -4.75 9.43 26.23
N PHE A 246 -4.27 8.90 27.35
CA PHE A 246 -5.05 8.16 28.35
C PHE A 246 -5.74 6.92 27.78
N VAL A 247 -5.04 6.19 26.91
CA VAL A 247 -5.55 5.00 26.24
C VAL A 247 -4.53 3.86 26.31
N GLU A 248 -5.05 2.65 26.20
CA GLU A 248 -4.30 1.42 26.01
C GLU A 248 -4.44 0.91 24.58
N GLU A 249 -3.80 -0.20 24.26
CA GLU A 249 -3.76 -0.81 22.92
C GLU A 249 -5.17 -1.12 22.39
N GLU A 250 -6.01 -1.71 23.25
CA GLU A 250 -7.38 -2.10 22.92
C GLU A 250 -8.27 -0.90 22.56
N ASP A 251 -8.06 0.23 23.23
CA ASP A 251 -8.82 1.46 22.95
C ASP A 251 -8.53 1.99 21.53
N VAL A 252 -7.23 1.97 21.16
CA VAL A 252 -6.81 2.37 19.82
C VAL A 252 -7.41 1.45 18.77
N ARG A 253 -7.28 0.12 18.97
CA ARG A 253 -7.82 -0.88 18.05
C ARG A 253 -9.33 -0.72 17.88
N ALA A 254 -10.08 -0.59 18.98
CA ALA A 254 -11.53 -0.46 18.94
C ALA A 254 -12.04 0.78 18.20
N ILE A 255 -11.32 1.90 18.28
CA ILE A 255 -11.66 3.12 17.52
C ILE A 255 -11.33 2.92 16.03
N MET A 256 -10.15 2.38 15.72
CA MET A 256 -9.68 2.26 14.33
C MET A 256 -10.42 1.17 13.56
N GLU A 257 -10.85 0.09 14.19
CA GLU A 257 -11.71 -0.94 13.58
C GLU A 257 -13.01 -0.33 13.04
N LYS A 258 -13.66 0.53 13.82
CA LYS A 258 -14.89 1.21 13.41
C LYS A 258 -14.66 2.19 12.25
N MET A 259 -13.48 2.83 12.19
CA MET A 259 -13.09 3.66 11.04
C MET A 259 -12.99 2.79 9.78
N VAL A 260 -12.28 1.68 9.85
CA VAL A 260 -12.14 0.74 8.73
C VAL A 260 -13.50 0.17 8.32
N GLN A 261 -14.32 -0.27 9.29
CA GLN A 261 -15.69 -0.74 9.03
C GLN A 261 -16.51 0.29 8.26
N ARG A 262 -16.48 1.56 8.70
CA ARG A 262 -17.21 2.65 8.03
C ARG A 262 -16.70 2.89 6.61
N ILE A 263 -15.40 2.88 6.39
CA ILE A 263 -14.80 3.03 5.06
C ILE A 263 -15.29 1.92 4.12
N PHE A 264 -15.19 0.66 4.53
CA PHE A 264 -15.60 -0.49 3.72
C PHE A 264 -17.10 -0.48 3.44
N LYS A 265 -17.91 -0.12 4.44
CA LYS A 265 -19.36 -0.01 4.27
C LYS A 265 -19.74 1.09 3.28
N GLU A 266 -19.21 2.31 3.44
CA GLU A 266 -19.59 3.44 2.61
C GLU A 266 -19.03 3.39 1.19
N VAL A 267 -17.86 2.76 1.01
CA VAL A 267 -17.16 2.72 -0.29
C VAL A 267 -17.54 1.50 -1.12
N LEU A 268 -17.53 0.32 -0.50
CA LEU A 268 -17.70 -0.98 -1.18
C LEU A 268 -19.01 -1.67 -0.84
N ASN A 269 -19.80 -1.13 0.10
CA ASN A 269 -20.97 -1.77 0.70
C ASN A 269 -20.65 -3.16 1.31
N VAL A 270 -19.43 -3.32 1.85
CA VAL A 270 -18.96 -4.53 2.52
C VAL A 270 -19.15 -4.37 4.03
N GLU A 271 -19.78 -5.37 4.66
CA GLU A 271 -19.90 -5.44 6.11
C GLU A 271 -18.64 -6.07 6.70
N VAL A 272 -18.01 -5.37 7.63
CA VAL A 272 -16.86 -5.87 8.39
C VAL A 272 -17.35 -6.24 9.79
N SER A 273 -17.18 -7.50 10.17
CA SER A 273 -17.54 -7.96 11.53
C SER A 273 -16.50 -7.49 12.54
N LEU A 274 -16.95 -6.95 13.66
CA LEU A 274 -16.10 -6.51 14.76
C LEU A 274 -16.40 -7.31 16.04
N PRO A 275 -15.42 -7.48 16.94
CA PRO A 275 -14.02 -7.06 16.82
C PRO A 275 -13.26 -7.87 15.77
N LEU A 276 -12.19 -7.32 15.22
CA LEU A 276 -11.29 -8.06 14.33
C LEU A 276 -10.51 -9.11 15.12
N PRO A 277 -10.17 -10.26 14.50
CA PRO A 277 -9.28 -11.24 15.12
C PRO A 277 -7.94 -10.61 15.50
N VAL A 278 -7.37 -11.07 16.61
CA VAL A 278 -6.04 -10.67 17.10
C VAL A 278 -5.13 -11.89 17.08
N MET A 279 -3.94 -11.74 16.56
CA MET A 279 -2.93 -12.79 16.43
C MET A 279 -1.59 -12.26 16.92
N PRO A 280 -0.93 -12.89 17.91
CA PRO A 280 0.43 -12.54 18.29
C PRO A 280 1.41 -12.70 17.12
N TYR A 281 2.43 -11.86 17.05
CA TYR A 281 3.49 -11.93 16.02
C TYR A 281 4.10 -13.33 15.92
N SER A 282 4.37 -13.96 17.07
CA SER A 282 4.94 -15.32 17.09
C SER A 282 4.03 -16.35 16.42
N GLU A 283 2.71 -16.26 16.61
CA GLU A 283 1.73 -17.14 15.95
C GLU A 283 1.66 -16.84 14.43
N ALA A 284 1.69 -15.56 14.05
CA ALA A 284 1.68 -15.16 12.64
C ALA A 284 2.90 -15.72 11.89
N MET A 285 4.08 -15.62 12.48
CA MET A 285 5.31 -16.18 11.91
C MET A 285 5.27 -17.72 11.85
N GLU A 286 4.83 -18.36 12.94
CA GLU A 286 4.79 -19.82 13.04
C GLU A 286 3.83 -20.43 12.02
N ARG A 287 2.65 -19.84 11.82
CA ARG A 287 1.61 -20.38 10.93
C ARG A 287 1.73 -19.91 9.48
N TYR A 288 2.20 -18.69 9.25
CA TYR A 288 2.16 -18.09 7.91
C TYR A 288 3.52 -17.65 7.37
N GLY A 289 4.56 -17.66 8.21
CA GLY A 289 5.89 -17.18 7.84
C GLY A 289 5.91 -15.68 7.51
N SER A 290 5.00 -14.91 8.12
CA SER A 290 4.86 -13.48 7.82
C SER A 290 4.19 -12.74 8.97
N ASP A 291 4.65 -11.53 9.27
CA ASP A 291 4.04 -10.57 10.18
C ASP A 291 2.75 -9.91 9.63
N LYS A 292 2.45 -10.15 8.36
CA LYS A 292 1.25 -9.68 7.66
C LYS A 292 0.59 -10.83 6.88
N PRO A 293 0.01 -11.82 7.59
CA PRO A 293 -0.52 -13.02 6.95
C PRO A 293 -1.74 -12.73 6.08
N ASP A 294 -1.75 -13.31 4.88
CA ASP A 294 -2.96 -13.40 4.07
C ASP A 294 -3.76 -14.64 4.50
N THR A 295 -4.89 -14.42 5.13
CA THR A 295 -5.75 -15.47 5.68
C THR A 295 -6.95 -15.83 4.79
N ARG A 296 -6.96 -15.38 3.52
CA ARG A 296 -7.99 -15.76 2.54
C ARG A 296 -7.91 -17.21 2.12
N PHE A 297 -6.79 -17.86 2.34
CA PHE A 297 -6.54 -19.26 1.99
C PHE A 297 -5.71 -19.95 3.09
N GLY A 298 -5.71 -21.28 3.09
CA GLY A 298 -4.96 -22.11 4.04
C GLY A 298 -3.45 -22.19 3.75
N TYR A 299 -2.92 -23.42 3.70
CA TYR A 299 -1.51 -23.74 3.48
C TYR A 299 -0.60 -23.19 4.58
N GLU A 300 -1.00 -23.40 5.84
CA GLU A 300 -0.19 -23.00 7.00
C GLU A 300 1.12 -23.78 7.08
N LEU A 301 2.14 -23.13 7.64
CA LEU A 301 3.43 -23.75 7.88
C LEU A 301 3.31 -24.79 9.00
N THR A 302 3.92 -25.94 8.81
CA THR A 302 3.96 -27.01 9.80
C THR A 302 5.40 -27.40 10.10
N ASN A 303 5.78 -27.39 11.38
CA ASN A 303 7.11 -27.79 11.83
C ASN A 303 7.20 -29.31 11.93
N ILE A 304 8.22 -29.89 11.27
CA ILE A 304 8.53 -31.32 11.26
C ILE A 304 9.93 -31.64 11.78
N SER A 305 10.62 -30.66 12.39
CA SER A 305 12.02 -30.74 12.78
C SER A 305 12.31 -31.95 13.70
N ASP A 306 11.39 -32.21 14.65
CA ASP A 306 11.48 -33.34 15.58
C ASP A 306 11.42 -34.70 14.88
N ILE A 307 10.60 -34.82 13.84
CA ILE A 307 10.43 -36.05 13.06
C ILE A 307 11.67 -36.35 12.22
N VAL A 308 12.28 -35.31 11.65
CA VAL A 308 13.37 -35.48 10.66
C VAL A 308 14.77 -35.31 11.26
N ALA A 309 14.90 -35.15 12.57
CA ALA A 309 16.17 -34.89 13.27
C ALA A 309 17.25 -35.98 13.01
N ASN A 310 16.84 -37.23 12.83
CA ASN A 310 17.70 -38.36 12.65
C ASN A 310 17.51 -39.08 11.29
N CYS A 311 16.77 -38.49 10.36
CA CYS A 311 16.48 -39.07 9.06
C CYS A 311 17.74 -39.20 8.19
N GLY A 312 17.70 -40.07 7.17
CA GLY A 312 18.79 -40.27 6.23
C GLY A 312 18.99 -39.10 5.24
N PHE A 313 18.08 -38.12 5.18
CA PHE A 313 18.25 -36.95 4.33
C PHE A 313 19.11 -35.89 5.03
N GLY A 314 20.40 -35.88 4.67
CA GLY A 314 21.44 -35.09 5.34
C GLY A 314 21.12 -33.57 5.42
N VAL A 315 20.35 -33.01 4.50
CA VAL A 315 19.96 -31.57 4.53
C VAL A 315 19.10 -31.31 5.76
N PHE A 316 18.09 -32.14 6.02
CA PHE A 316 17.17 -31.98 7.15
C PHE A 316 17.86 -32.32 8.48
N ALA A 317 18.52 -33.47 8.55
CA ALA A 317 19.22 -33.91 9.75
C ALA A 317 20.33 -32.94 10.18
N ASN A 318 21.06 -32.35 9.23
CA ASN A 318 22.10 -31.37 9.55
C ASN A 318 21.53 -30.01 9.96
N ALA A 319 20.39 -29.60 9.42
CA ALA A 319 19.70 -28.37 9.83
C ALA A 319 19.27 -28.49 11.30
N THR A 320 18.59 -29.55 11.67
CA THR A 320 18.11 -29.78 13.06
C THR A 320 19.25 -29.88 14.06
N LYS A 321 20.36 -30.57 13.70
CA LYS A 321 21.57 -30.66 14.56
C LYS A 321 22.21 -29.29 14.83
N LYS A 322 21.99 -28.32 13.96
CA LYS A 322 22.48 -26.91 14.11
C LYS A 322 21.49 -25.99 14.80
N GLY A 323 20.39 -26.52 15.34
CA GLY A 323 19.33 -25.70 15.95
C GLY A 323 18.48 -24.93 14.92
N MET A 324 18.53 -25.32 13.65
CA MET A 324 17.69 -24.79 12.59
C MET A 324 16.39 -25.61 12.49
N SER A 325 15.36 -25.08 11.83
CA SER A 325 14.10 -25.79 11.66
C SER A 325 13.89 -26.35 10.25
N VAL A 326 13.03 -27.35 10.18
CA VAL A 326 12.48 -27.90 8.94
C VAL A 326 10.96 -27.72 9.00
N ARG A 327 10.43 -26.92 8.11
CA ARG A 327 8.99 -26.68 8.01
C ARG A 327 8.50 -26.95 6.60
N GLY A 328 7.20 -27.18 6.49
CA GLY A 328 6.57 -27.38 5.19
C GLY A 328 5.16 -26.80 5.15
N ILE A 329 4.63 -26.73 3.95
CA ILE A 329 3.22 -26.44 3.66
C ILE A 329 2.60 -27.62 2.92
N ASN A 330 1.31 -27.84 3.17
CA ASN A 330 0.51 -28.82 2.43
C ASN A 330 -0.39 -28.10 1.43
N VAL A 331 -0.15 -28.30 0.13
CA VAL A 331 -0.98 -27.80 -0.97
C VAL A 331 -2.02 -28.87 -1.30
N GLU A 332 -3.15 -28.79 -0.60
CA GLU A 332 -4.20 -29.82 -0.58
C GLU A 332 -4.82 -30.06 -1.96
N GLY A 333 -4.83 -31.32 -2.40
CA GLY A 333 -5.49 -31.78 -3.63
C GLY A 333 -4.92 -31.23 -4.94
N LYS A 334 -3.69 -30.67 -4.94
CA LYS A 334 -3.13 -29.94 -6.07
C LYS A 334 -1.84 -30.54 -6.65
N ALA A 335 -1.48 -31.77 -6.28
CA ALA A 335 -0.25 -32.40 -6.76
C ALA A 335 -0.14 -32.46 -8.30
N GLU A 336 -1.25 -32.71 -9.00
CA GLU A 336 -1.25 -32.82 -10.45
C GLU A 336 -1.09 -31.47 -11.17
N GLU A 337 -1.47 -30.37 -10.53
CA GLU A 337 -1.33 -29.02 -11.08
C GLU A 337 0.13 -28.53 -11.09
N PHE A 338 1.00 -29.18 -10.32
CA PHE A 338 2.42 -28.81 -10.22
C PHE A 338 3.33 -29.88 -10.86
N THR A 339 3.72 -29.68 -12.12
CA THR A 339 4.77 -30.46 -12.76
C THR A 339 6.14 -30.22 -12.10
N LYS A 340 7.13 -31.12 -12.33
CA LYS A 340 8.50 -30.91 -11.84
C LYS A 340 9.07 -29.54 -12.24
N LYS A 341 8.75 -29.06 -13.45
CA LYS A 341 9.18 -27.74 -13.94
C LYS A 341 8.53 -26.60 -13.14
N GLN A 342 7.26 -26.74 -12.77
CA GLN A 342 6.55 -25.74 -11.95
C GLN A 342 7.07 -25.72 -10.51
N ILE A 343 7.37 -26.90 -9.94
CA ILE A 343 8.02 -27.01 -8.62
C ILE A 343 9.42 -26.38 -8.67
N GLY A 344 10.20 -26.61 -9.74
CA GLY A 344 11.48 -25.94 -9.94
C GLY A 344 11.39 -24.42 -9.92
N LYS A 345 10.33 -23.83 -10.52
CA LYS A 345 10.09 -22.37 -10.44
C LYS A 345 9.71 -21.90 -9.03
N LEU A 346 9.04 -22.74 -8.21
CA LEU A 346 8.80 -22.44 -6.80
C LEU A 346 10.12 -22.50 -5.99
N GLU A 347 10.98 -23.43 -6.33
CA GLU A 347 12.33 -23.51 -5.73
C GLU A 347 13.17 -22.26 -6.07
N ASP A 348 13.16 -21.83 -7.34
CA ASP A 348 13.83 -20.59 -7.75
C ASP A 348 13.27 -19.40 -7.00
N HIS A 349 11.96 -19.34 -6.80
CA HIS A 349 11.31 -18.30 -6.01
C HIS A 349 11.76 -18.36 -4.53
N ALA A 350 11.79 -19.55 -3.90
CA ALA A 350 12.29 -19.70 -2.54
C ALA A 350 13.75 -19.24 -2.39
N LYS A 351 14.60 -19.49 -3.39
CA LYS A 351 16.01 -19.06 -3.41
C LYS A 351 16.16 -17.54 -3.41
N THR A 352 15.22 -16.78 -3.97
CA THR A 352 15.25 -15.30 -3.89
C THR A 352 15.13 -14.81 -2.45
N TYR A 353 14.61 -15.65 -1.54
CA TYR A 353 14.50 -15.42 -0.10
C TYR A 353 15.56 -16.19 0.71
N LYS A 354 16.74 -16.36 0.15
CA LYS A 354 17.92 -16.97 0.77
C LYS A 354 17.80 -18.49 1.08
N ALA A 355 16.69 -19.17 0.72
CA ALA A 355 16.59 -20.62 0.88
C ALA A 355 17.59 -21.34 -0.04
N LYS A 356 18.21 -22.43 0.46
CA LYS A 356 19.18 -23.22 -0.30
C LYS A 356 18.52 -24.19 -1.29
N GLY A 357 17.22 -24.48 -1.09
CA GLY A 357 16.43 -25.37 -1.94
C GLY A 357 15.02 -25.54 -1.41
N LEU A 358 14.16 -26.18 -2.21
CA LEU A 358 12.78 -26.51 -1.86
C LEU A 358 12.58 -28.02 -2.07
N ALA A 359 12.49 -28.78 -0.99
CA ALA A 359 12.18 -30.21 -1.06
C ALA A 359 10.66 -30.39 -1.24
N TRP A 360 10.24 -31.49 -1.87
CA TRP A 360 8.83 -31.73 -2.13
C TRP A 360 8.48 -33.22 -2.09
N MET A 361 7.21 -33.50 -1.76
CA MET A 361 6.60 -34.84 -1.81
C MET A 361 5.19 -34.73 -2.41
N LYS A 362 4.89 -35.58 -3.39
CA LYS A 362 3.51 -35.77 -3.91
C LYS A 362 2.93 -37.03 -3.31
N ILE A 363 1.66 -36.95 -2.90
CA ILE A 363 0.96 -38.04 -2.23
C ILE A 363 0.00 -38.69 -3.23
N GLY A 364 0.26 -39.95 -3.54
CA GLY A 364 -0.59 -40.77 -4.39
C GLY A 364 -1.60 -41.62 -3.61
N ALA A 365 -2.24 -42.54 -4.33
CA ALA A 365 -3.15 -43.53 -3.75
C ALA A 365 -2.50 -44.32 -2.62
N ASN A 366 -3.26 -44.70 -1.61
CA ASN A 366 -2.76 -45.46 -0.46
C ASN A 366 -1.59 -44.81 0.27
N ARG A 367 -1.47 -43.48 0.22
CA ARG A 367 -0.37 -42.71 0.83
C ARG A 367 1.01 -42.97 0.20
N GLU A 368 1.05 -43.47 -1.05
CA GLU A 368 2.30 -43.63 -1.79
C GLU A 368 2.98 -42.28 -2.01
N VAL A 369 4.27 -42.16 -1.68
CA VAL A 369 5.01 -40.90 -1.79
C VAL A 369 5.90 -40.89 -3.02
N THR A 370 5.64 -39.99 -3.94
CA THR A 370 6.53 -39.70 -5.08
C THR A 370 7.39 -38.48 -4.75
N SER A 371 8.69 -38.67 -4.58
CA SER A 371 9.64 -37.63 -4.23
C SER A 371 11.09 -38.01 -4.52
N PRO A 372 11.97 -37.07 -4.92
CA PRO A 372 13.40 -37.33 -5.04
C PRO A 372 14.06 -37.68 -3.69
N ILE A 373 13.45 -37.23 -2.58
CA ILE A 373 14.03 -37.40 -1.24
C ILE A 373 13.41 -38.59 -0.46
N ALA A 374 12.31 -39.19 -0.92
CA ALA A 374 11.58 -40.24 -0.20
C ALA A 374 12.49 -41.42 0.20
N LYS A 375 13.47 -41.80 -0.65
CA LYS A 375 14.42 -42.89 -0.41
C LYS A 375 15.35 -42.72 0.82
N PHE A 376 15.38 -41.53 1.42
CA PHE A 376 16.20 -41.23 2.58
C PHE A 376 15.42 -41.31 3.90
N PHE A 377 14.13 -41.67 3.84
CA PHE A 377 13.26 -41.80 5.02
C PHE A 377 12.80 -43.26 5.14
N ASN A 378 12.67 -43.74 6.36
CA ASN A 378 12.01 -45.01 6.63
C ASN A 378 10.47 -44.85 6.63
N GLU A 379 9.73 -45.95 6.70
CA GLU A 379 8.26 -45.94 6.67
C GLU A 379 7.61 -45.20 7.86
N GLU A 380 8.22 -45.30 9.05
CA GLU A 380 7.75 -44.64 10.26
C GLU A 380 7.91 -43.11 10.13
N GLU A 381 9.06 -42.65 9.63
CA GLU A 381 9.31 -41.22 9.38
C GLU A 381 8.37 -40.65 8.33
N ILE A 382 8.16 -41.36 7.20
CA ILE A 382 7.21 -40.95 6.18
C ILE A 382 5.80 -40.85 6.77
N THR A 383 5.34 -41.88 7.50
CA THR A 383 4.04 -41.90 8.14
C THR A 383 3.87 -40.71 9.09
N ALA A 384 4.87 -40.47 9.93
CA ALA A 384 4.86 -39.35 10.87
C ALA A 384 4.81 -37.97 10.19
N ILE A 385 5.55 -37.79 9.08
CA ILE A 385 5.48 -36.57 8.26
C ILE A 385 4.07 -36.39 7.69
N LEU A 386 3.51 -37.42 7.06
CA LEU A 386 2.18 -37.35 6.46
C LEU A 386 1.09 -37.07 7.49
N ASP A 387 1.17 -37.66 8.67
CA ASP A 387 0.22 -37.43 9.77
C ASP A 387 0.35 -36.00 10.32
N ARG A 388 1.59 -35.52 10.57
CA ARG A 388 1.86 -34.16 11.05
C ARG A 388 1.37 -33.10 10.05
N MET A 389 1.55 -33.35 8.74
CA MET A 389 1.11 -32.47 7.66
C MET A 389 -0.37 -32.65 7.30
N ASN A 390 -1.11 -33.57 7.94
CA ASN A 390 -2.48 -33.95 7.58
C ASN A 390 -2.65 -34.26 6.08
N ALA A 391 -1.64 -34.93 5.52
CA ALA A 391 -1.53 -35.15 4.08
C ALA A 391 -2.46 -36.26 3.59
N LYS A 392 -3.11 -36.04 2.46
CA LYS A 392 -4.05 -36.92 1.78
C LYS A 392 -3.62 -37.20 0.35
N GLU A 393 -4.26 -38.18 -0.29
CA GLU A 393 -4.10 -38.44 -1.72
C GLU A 393 -4.36 -37.18 -2.54
N GLY A 394 -3.49 -36.88 -3.47
CA GLY A 394 -3.54 -35.70 -4.33
C GLY A 394 -2.84 -34.45 -3.77
N ASP A 395 -2.27 -34.52 -2.56
CA ASP A 395 -1.58 -33.38 -1.95
C ASP A 395 -0.13 -33.23 -2.44
N LEU A 396 0.34 -31.99 -2.44
CA LEU A 396 1.75 -31.63 -2.66
C LEU A 396 2.33 -31.00 -1.39
N LEU A 397 3.31 -31.64 -0.78
CA LEU A 397 4.05 -31.11 0.35
C LEU A 397 5.32 -30.41 -0.15
N LEU A 398 5.59 -29.21 0.38
CA LEU A 398 6.77 -28.38 0.05
C LEU A 398 7.51 -28.05 1.34
N PHE A 399 8.84 -28.23 1.38
CA PHE A 399 9.64 -28.08 2.60
C PHE A 399 10.86 -27.19 2.39
N VAL A 400 11.18 -26.37 3.41
CA VAL A 400 12.44 -25.63 3.53
C VAL A 400 13.12 -25.99 4.85
N ALA A 401 14.45 -26.06 4.84
CA ALA A 401 15.30 -26.34 6.00
C ALA A 401 16.42 -25.31 6.07
N ASP A 402 16.39 -24.43 7.06
CA ASP A 402 17.42 -23.42 7.35
C ASP A 402 17.15 -22.77 8.73
N LYS A 403 17.78 -21.62 9.02
CA LYS A 403 17.43 -20.74 10.16
C LYS A 403 15.96 -20.35 10.06
N ASP A 404 15.30 -20.16 11.20
CA ASP A 404 13.86 -19.82 11.24
C ASP A 404 13.52 -18.59 10.39
N SER A 405 14.34 -17.53 10.42
CA SER A 405 14.12 -16.33 9.59
C SER A 405 14.04 -16.65 8.09
N VAL A 406 14.97 -17.50 7.60
CA VAL A 406 14.99 -17.92 6.18
C VAL A 406 13.81 -18.84 5.86
N VAL A 407 13.47 -19.77 6.77
CA VAL A 407 12.36 -20.71 6.58
C VAL A 407 11.04 -19.97 6.51
N PHE A 408 10.80 -19.03 7.42
CA PHE A 408 9.59 -18.21 7.44
C PHE A 408 9.45 -17.36 6.17
N ASP A 409 10.47 -16.60 5.82
CA ASP A 409 10.44 -15.76 4.62
C ASP A 409 10.22 -16.60 3.36
N ALA A 410 10.99 -17.67 3.18
CA ALA A 410 10.92 -18.49 1.98
C ALA A 410 9.57 -19.22 1.85
N LEU A 411 9.10 -19.91 2.92
CA LEU A 411 7.82 -20.62 2.88
C LEU A 411 6.62 -19.66 2.84
N GLY A 412 6.68 -18.56 3.55
CA GLY A 412 5.65 -17.51 3.50
C GLY A 412 5.45 -17.01 2.07
N GLN A 413 6.55 -16.78 1.34
CA GLN A 413 6.50 -16.34 -0.05
C GLN A 413 6.12 -17.46 -1.03
N VAL A 414 6.59 -18.69 -0.80
CA VAL A 414 6.16 -19.87 -1.58
C VAL A 414 4.65 -20.09 -1.41
N ARG A 415 4.13 -19.95 -0.20
CA ARG A 415 2.70 -20.03 0.12
C ARG A 415 1.89 -19.04 -0.72
N LEU A 416 2.31 -17.77 -0.77
CA LEU A 416 1.67 -16.73 -1.57
C LEU A 416 1.78 -17.00 -3.08
N GLU A 417 2.94 -17.47 -3.54
CA GLU A 417 3.15 -17.78 -4.95
C GLU A 417 2.30 -18.97 -5.41
N VAL A 418 2.15 -20.00 -4.57
CA VAL A 418 1.24 -21.12 -4.81
C VAL A 418 -0.21 -20.62 -4.91
N ALA A 419 -0.64 -19.80 -3.96
CA ALA A 419 -2.00 -19.24 -3.96
C ALA A 419 -2.27 -18.39 -5.21
N ARG A 420 -1.30 -17.61 -5.66
CA ARG A 420 -1.37 -16.81 -6.88
C ARG A 420 -1.52 -17.69 -8.13
N ARG A 421 -0.74 -18.76 -8.24
CA ARG A 421 -0.82 -19.71 -9.37
C ARG A 421 -2.12 -20.48 -9.41
N LEU A 422 -2.73 -20.71 -8.26
CA LEU A 422 -4.01 -21.43 -8.14
C LEU A 422 -5.22 -20.49 -8.15
N ASP A 423 -5.01 -19.18 -8.36
CA ASP A 423 -6.06 -18.15 -8.37
C ASP A 423 -6.92 -18.13 -7.08
N LEU A 424 -6.27 -18.34 -5.93
CA LEU A 424 -6.92 -18.34 -4.62
C LEU A 424 -7.05 -16.95 -4.00
N LEU A 425 -6.40 -15.93 -4.58
CA LEU A 425 -6.38 -14.57 -4.06
C LEU A 425 -7.61 -13.79 -4.55
N ASN A 426 -8.77 -14.09 -4.00
CA ASN A 426 -10.02 -13.40 -4.37
C ASN A 426 -10.00 -11.94 -3.90
N ASN A 427 -9.95 -10.99 -4.84
CA ASN A 427 -9.93 -9.56 -4.55
C ASN A 427 -11.28 -8.99 -4.06
N ASN A 428 -12.35 -9.77 -4.10
CA ASN A 428 -13.67 -9.39 -3.56
C ASN A 428 -13.89 -9.90 -2.13
N GLU A 429 -12.93 -10.64 -1.58
CA GLU A 429 -12.94 -11.10 -0.19
C GLU A 429 -11.93 -10.31 0.63
N TYR A 430 -12.34 -9.82 1.79
CA TYR A 430 -11.50 -9.05 2.68
C TYR A 430 -11.37 -9.76 4.01
N LYS A 431 -10.16 -10.26 4.31
CA LYS A 431 -9.78 -10.83 5.61
C LYS A 431 -8.91 -9.82 6.33
N MET A 432 -9.33 -9.48 7.53
CA MET A 432 -8.68 -8.46 8.36
C MET A 432 -8.35 -9.04 9.71
N LEU A 433 -7.20 -8.68 10.24
CA LEU A 433 -6.77 -9.04 11.60
C LEU A 433 -5.78 -8.02 12.14
N TRP A 434 -5.62 -8.06 13.46
CA TRP A 434 -4.50 -7.40 14.13
C TRP A 434 -3.38 -8.39 14.36
N VAL A 435 -2.15 -7.96 14.11
CA VAL A 435 -0.95 -8.63 14.59
C VAL A 435 -0.40 -7.80 15.75
N THR A 436 -0.10 -8.45 16.88
CA THR A 436 0.30 -7.82 18.14
C THR A 436 1.56 -8.45 18.72
N GLU A 437 2.06 -7.93 19.83
CA GLU A 437 3.20 -8.49 20.56
C GLU A 437 4.44 -8.69 19.67
N PHE A 438 4.75 -7.68 18.84
CA PHE A 438 5.96 -7.69 18.02
C PHE A 438 7.23 -7.77 18.87
N PRO A 439 8.35 -8.30 18.33
CA PRO A 439 9.64 -8.13 18.97
C PRO A 439 9.93 -6.65 19.23
N LEU A 440 10.45 -6.34 20.41
CA LEU A 440 10.86 -4.97 20.77
C LEU A 440 12.10 -4.55 20.00
N PHE A 441 13.02 -5.50 19.79
CA PHE A 441 14.28 -5.32 19.10
C PHE A 441 14.43 -6.33 17.94
N GLU A 442 15.24 -5.95 16.98
CA GLU A 442 15.77 -6.86 15.97
C GLU A 442 17.30 -6.70 15.87
N GLU A 443 17.98 -7.77 15.51
CA GLU A 443 19.42 -7.75 15.31
C GLU A 443 19.72 -7.30 13.88
N ASP A 444 20.52 -6.25 13.74
CA ASP A 444 21.04 -5.80 12.46
C ASP A 444 22.10 -6.80 11.96
N GLU A 445 21.82 -7.47 10.83
CA GLU A 445 22.68 -8.53 10.28
C GLU A 445 24.09 -8.03 9.93
N GLU A 446 24.30 -6.74 9.64
CA GLU A 446 25.59 -6.19 9.24
C GLU A 446 26.44 -5.81 10.45
N THR A 447 25.83 -5.22 11.46
CA THR A 447 26.53 -4.69 12.62
C THR A 447 26.48 -5.58 13.85
N GLY A 448 25.53 -6.56 13.90
CA GLY A 448 25.26 -7.40 15.05
C GLY A 448 24.69 -6.62 16.26
N ARG A 449 24.21 -5.39 16.04
CA ARG A 449 23.62 -4.57 17.09
C ARG A 449 22.11 -4.72 17.11
N PHE A 450 21.54 -4.58 18.30
CA PHE A 450 20.10 -4.50 18.42
C PHE A 450 19.60 -3.11 18.05
N ILE A 451 18.61 -3.06 17.18
CA ILE A 451 17.87 -1.86 16.79
C ILE A 451 16.41 -2.02 17.21
N ALA A 452 15.69 -0.92 17.38
CA ALA A 452 14.26 -0.98 17.66
C ALA A 452 13.51 -1.50 16.42
N LYS A 453 12.64 -2.50 16.60
CA LYS A 453 11.84 -3.07 15.50
C LYS A 453 10.91 -2.03 14.85
N HIS A 454 10.31 -1.14 15.65
CA HIS A 454 9.46 -0.05 15.20
C HIS A 454 10.18 1.30 15.35
N HIS A 455 10.24 1.82 16.57
CA HIS A 455 10.97 3.05 16.90
C HIS A 455 11.31 3.07 18.40
N PRO A 456 12.32 3.88 18.83
CA PRO A 456 12.83 3.84 20.19
C PRO A 456 11.86 4.37 21.28
N PHE A 457 10.67 4.83 20.89
CA PHE A 457 9.63 5.31 21.80
C PHE A 457 8.52 4.27 22.02
N THR A 458 8.61 3.10 21.42
CA THR A 458 7.66 2.00 21.61
C THR A 458 7.83 1.39 22.98
N SER A 459 6.72 1.26 23.73
CA SER A 459 6.72 0.64 25.04
C SER A 459 6.92 -0.88 24.96
N PRO A 460 7.80 -1.46 25.78
CA PRO A 460 7.78 -2.91 26.00
C PRO A 460 6.45 -3.31 26.67
N ILE A 461 6.06 -4.58 26.57
CA ILE A 461 4.96 -5.12 27.39
C ILE A 461 5.38 -5.13 28.85
N ASP A 462 4.39 -5.09 29.76
CA ASP A 462 4.68 -4.87 31.18
C ASP A 462 5.51 -6.00 31.80
N GLU A 463 5.31 -7.25 31.39
CA GLU A 463 6.07 -8.41 31.85
C GLU A 463 7.54 -8.44 31.41
N ASP A 464 7.88 -7.67 30.38
CA ASP A 464 9.23 -7.61 29.83
C ASP A 464 9.99 -6.35 30.26
N LEU A 465 9.32 -5.42 30.95
CA LEU A 465 9.88 -4.14 31.38
C LEU A 465 11.14 -4.30 32.24
N ASP A 466 11.12 -5.24 33.19
CA ASP A 466 12.24 -5.47 34.12
C ASP A 466 13.41 -6.23 33.46
N LYS A 467 13.24 -6.71 32.23
CA LYS A 467 14.25 -7.47 31.49
C LYS A 467 15.04 -6.63 30.48
N LEU A 468 14.80 -5.32 30.39
CA LEU A 468 15.41 -4.43 29.39
C LEU A 468 16.94 -4.41 29.44
N GLU A 469 17.54 -4.49 30.64
CA GLU A 469 18.99 -4.44 30.85
C GLU A 469 19.65 -5.82 30.76
N ASP A 470 19.08 -6.80 31.46
CA ASP A 470 19.73 -8.08 31.73
C ASP A 470 19.08 -9.26 30.97
N GLY A 471 17.99 -9.02 30.24
CA GLY A 471 17.26 -10.04 29.51
C GLY A 471 17.85 -10.36 28.15
N ASP A 472 17.42 -11.49 27.60
CA ASP A 472 17.62 -11.80 26.19
C ASP A 472 16.80 -10.82 25.32
N LYS A 473 17.45 -9.82 24.74
CA LYS A 473 16.83 -8.76 23.95
C LYS A 473 15.99 -9.30 22.78
N ALA A 474 16.37 -10.44 22.21
CA ALA A 474 15.65 -11.08 21.13
C ALA A 474 14.26 -11.61 21.56
N SER A 475 14.08 -11.87 22.88
CA SER A 475 12.81 -12.37 23.42
C SER A 475 11.85 -11.28 23.90
N LEU A 476 12.29 -10.01 23.96
CA LEU A 476 11.48 -8.90 24.46
C LEU A 476 10.41 -8.49 23.47
N ARG A 477 9.20 -8.26 23.97
CA ARG A 477 8.03 -7.92 23.17
C ARG A 477 7.61 -6.47 23.37
N ALA A 478 7.05 -5.89 22.33
CA ALA A 478 6.54 -4.52 22.27
C ALA A 478 5.02 -4.48 22.40
N LYS A 479 4.47 -3.44 23.01
CA LYS A 479 3.06 -3.05 22.89
C LYS A 479 2.83 -2.40 21.53
N ALA A 480 3.08 -3.17 20.46
CA ALA A 480 2.92 -2.76 19.08
C ALA A 480 1.85 -3.61 18.38
N TYR A 481 1.15 -2.99 17.44
CA TYR A 481 0.01 -3.60 16.75
C TYR A 481 -0.10 -3.08 15.34
N ASP A 482 -0.26 -4.01 14.38
CA ASP A 482 -0.48 -3.73 12.98
C ASP A 482 -1.84 -4.27 12.53
N ILE A 483 -2.59 -3.48 11.78
CA ILE A 483 -3.78 -3.94 11.08
C ILE A 483 -3.38 -4.47 9.71
N VAL A 484 -3.75 -5.72 9.46
CA VAL A 484 -3.45 -6.44 8.22
C VAL A 484 -4.75 -6.69 7.46
N ILE A 485 -4.76 -6.38 6.17
CA ILE A 485 -5.86 -6.67 5.25
C ILE A 485 -5.30 -7.43 4.05
N ASN A 486 -5.76 -8.67 3.83
CA ASN A 486 -5.37 -9.48 2.67
C ASN A 486 -3.85 -9.61 2.45
N GLY A 487 -3.09 -9.76 3.53
CA GLY A 487 -1.63 -9.88 3.45
C GLY A 487 -0.87 -8.55 3.32
N TYR A 488 -1.54 -7.43 3.44
CA TYR A 488 -0.94 -6.10 3.48
C TYR A 488 -1.08 -5.49 4.87
N GLU A 489 0.01 -5.05 5.45
CA GLU A 489 0.02 -4.13 6.59
C GLU A 489 -0.54 -2.79 6.10
N VAL A 490 -1.72 -2.43 6.56
CA VAL A 490 -2.41 -1.19 6.16
C VAL A 490 -2.15 -0.07 7.14
N GLY A 491 -1.89 -0.41 8.38
CA GLY A 491 -1.53 0.54 9.42
C GLY A 491 -0.80 -0.14 10.55
N GLY A 492 0.11 0.60 11.16
CA GLY A 492 0.90 0.14 12.31
C GLY A 492 0.96 1.19 13.41
N GLY A 493 1.01 0.73 14.63
CA GLY A 493 1.06 1.58 15.80
C GLY A 493 1.64 0.92 17.05
N SER A 494 1.73 1.70 18.10
CA SER A 494 2.18 1.20 19.42
C SER A 494 1.69 2.07 20.55
N VAL A 495 1.72 1.54 21.76
CA VAL A 495 1.75 2.31 22.99
C VAL A 495 3.13 2.94 23.15
N ARG A 496 3.19 4.20 23.58
CA ARG A 496 4.45 4.93 23.70
C ARG A 496 4.99 4.87 25.12
N ILE A 497 6.31 4.92 25.23
CA ILE A 497 6.96 5.19 26.51
C ILE A 497 6.65 6.64 26.87
N PHE A 498 6.07 6.87 28.04
CA PHE A 498 5.78 8.18 28.58
C PHE A 498 6.57 8.49 29.86
N ASN A 499 7.22 7.47 30.44
CA ASN A 499 8.05 7.58 31.63
C ASN A 499 9.52 7.82 31.23
N SER A 500 10.12 8.89 31.75
CA SER A 500 11.50 9.28 31.40
C SER A 500 12.54 8.22 31.79
N ASP A 501 12.33 7.50 32.91
CA ASP A 501 13.29 6.48 33.36
C ASP A 501 13.24 5.25 32.45
N VAL A 502 12.03 4.83 32.05
CA VAL A 502 11.86 3.73 31.08
C VAL A 502 12.48 4.12 29.72
N GLN A 503 12.31 5.38 29.29
CA GLN A 503 12.89 5.86 28.04
C GLN A 503 14.42 5.86 28.06
N LYS A 504 15.04 6.22 29.17
CA LYS A 504 16.51 6.14 29.33
C LYS A 504 17.00 4.70 29.25
N ARG A 505 16.31 3.77 29.93
CA ARG A 505 16.61 2.34 29.88
C ARG A 505 16.51 1.79 28.46
N MET A 506 15.47 2.20 27.73
CA MET A 506 15.28 1.82 26.32
C MET A 506 16.44 2.31 25.44
N PHE A 507 16.90 3.56 25.59
CA PHE A 507 18.05 4.08 24.85
C PHE A 507 19.35 3.35 25.20
N ALA A 508 19.56 3.06 26.48
CA ALA A 508 20.72 2.27 26.93
C ALA A 508 20.69 0.84 26.32
N ALA A 509 19.51 0.21 26.25
CA ALA A 509 19.35 -1.09 25.61
C ALA A 509 19.67 -1.07 24.10
N LEU A 510 19.43 0.07 23.42
CA LEU A 510 19.80 0.30 22.02
C LEU A 510 21.28 0.73 21.85
N GLY A 511 22.05 0.84 22.96
CA GLY A 511 23.46 1.23 22.92
C GLY A 511 23.69 2.71 22.69
N LEU A 512 22.70 3.57 22.94
CA LEU A 512 22.84 5.03 22.91
C LEU A 512 23.29 5.56 24.27
N SER A 513 24.33 6.41 24.30
CA SER A 513 24.68 7.16 25.49
C SER A 513 23.64 8.24 25.82
N GLU A 514 23.63 8.75 27.06
CA GLU A 514 22.71 9.84 27.42
C GLU A 514 22.96 11.10 26.57
N GLU A 515 24.22 11.41 26.23
CA GLU A 515 24.58 12.52 25.38
C GLU A 515 24.06 12.35 23.96
N GLU A 516 24.26 11.16 23.36
CA GLU A 516 23.77 10.87 22.01
C GLU A 516 22.24 10.90 21.93
N ALA A 517 21.56 10.34 22.94
CA ALA A 517 20.10 10.36 23.03
C ALA A 517 19.58 11.80 23.17
N TYR A 518 20.26 12.63 23.99
CA TYR A 518 19.88 14.03 24.17
C TYR A 518 20.18 14.88 22.93
N GLU A 519 21.28 14.65 22.24
CA GLU A 519 21.59 15.34 20.99
C GLU A 519 20.49 15.09 19.94
N LYS A 520 20.00 13.86 19.82
CA LYS A 520 18.99 13.47 18.85
C LYS A 520 17.56 13.87 19.25
N PHE A 521 17.18 13.61 20.49
CA PHE A 521 15.82 13.66 20.99
C PHE A 521 15.60 14.57 22.20
N GLY A 522 16.58 15.43 22.53
CA GLY A 522 16.59 16.25 23.74
C GLY A 522 15.32 17.07 23.93
N PHE A 523 14.77 17.65 22.87
CA PHE A 523 13.53 18.43 22.93
C PHE A 523 12.31 17.59 23.38
N LEU A 524 12.24 16.32 23.00
CA LEU A 524 11.18 15.41 23.45
C LEU A 524 11.42 14.95 24.89
N LEU A 525 12.67 14.61 25.23
CA LEU A 525 13.06 14.23 26.59
C LEU A 525 12.82 15.37 27.60
N ASP A 526 13.05 16.61 27.19
CA ASP A 526 12.74 17.78 28.00
C ASP A 526 11.23 17.95 28.19
N ALA A 527 10.44 17.74 27.15
CA ALA A 527 8.99 17.79 27.24
C ALA A 527 8.44 16.76 28.23
N PHE A 528 9.01 15.55 28.25
CA PHE A 528 8.58 14.48 29.15
C PHE A 528 8.74 14.81 30.65
N LYS A 529 9.58 15.77 30.99
CA LYS A 529 9.75 16.25 32.37
C LYS A 529 8.53 16.99 32.91
N TYR A 530 7.61 17.43 32.03
CA TYR A 530 6.47 18.29 32.38
C TYR A 530 5.13 17.54 32.41
N GLY A 531 5.14 16.25 32.69
CA GLY A 531 3.90 15.49 32.89
C GLY A 531 3.31 14.94 31.61
N THR A 532 4.04 14.04 30.96
CA THR A 532 3.58 13.32 29.78
C THR A 532 2.47 12.33 30.13
N PRO A 533 1.29 12.39 29.50
CA PRO A 533 0.25 11.40 29.72
C PRO A 533 0.63 10.05 29.07
N PRO A 534 0.11 8.93 29.55
CA PRO A 534 0.09 7.69 28.79
C PRO A 534 -0.54 7.95 27.42
N HIS A 535 0.07 7.51 26.32
CA HIS A 535 -0.45 7.75 24.99
C HIS A 535 -0.08 6.63 24.01
N ALA A 536 -0.89 6.51 22.99
CA ALA A 536 -0.73 5.50 21.95
C ALA A 536 -1.25 6.04 20.61
N GLY A 537 -0.76 5.50 19.53
CA GLY A 537 -1.17 5.95 18.21
C GLY A 537 -0.97 4.92 17.12
N ILE A 538 -1.46 5.27 15.94
CA ILE A 538 -1.37 4.44 14.74
C ILE A 538 -1.25 5.33 13.50
N ALA A 539 -0.57 4.83 12.48
CA ALA A 539 -0.52 5.46 11.18
C ALA A 539 -0.99 4.47 10.10
N PHE A 540 -2.01 4.84 9.33
CA PHE A 540 -2.45 4.07 8.18
C PHE A 540 -1.77 4.59 6.91
N GLY A 541 -1.25 3.70 6.08
CA GLY A 541 -0.80 4.03 4.74
C GLY A 541 -2.01 4.28 3.83
N LEU A 542 -2.39 5.55 3.63
CA LEU A 542 -3.56 5.91 2.81
C LEU A 542 -3.44 5.34 1.40
N ASP A 543 -2.27 5.43 0.78
CA ASP A 543 -2.04 4.93 -0.58
C ASP A 543 -2.30 3.42 -0.67
N ARG A 544 -1.82 2.65 0.30
CA ARG A 544 -2.02 1.20 0.37
C ARG A 544 -3.47 0.83 0.65
N LEU A 545 -4.15 1.56 1.54
CA LEU A 545 -5.58 1.38 1.79
C LEU A 545 -6.39 1.61 0.52
N ILE A 546 -6.11 2.69 -0.22
CA ILE A 546 -6.80 2.98 -1.49
C ILE A 546 -6.48 1.91 -2.55
N MET A 547 -5.24 1.41 -2.62
CA MET A 547 -4.85 0.32 -3.51
C MET A 547 -5.72 -0.93 -3.29
N ILE A 548 -5.93 -1.33 -2.03
CA ILE A 548 -6.79 -2.46 -1.66
C ILE A 548 -8.25 -2.19 -2.04
N LEU A 549 -8.78 -1.03 -1.69
CA LEU A 549 -10.17 -0.64 -2.01
C LEU A 549 -10.44 -0.51 -3.51
N ALA A 550 -9.44 -0.15 -4.29
CA ALA A 550 -9.51 -0.07 -5.75
C ALA A 550 -9.34 -1.44 -6.44
N GLY A 551 -8.91 -2.47 -5.71
CA GLY A 551 -8.62 -3.80 -6.26
C GLY A 551 -7.40 -3.84 -7.18
N THR A 552 -6.45 -2.89 -7.04
CA THR A 552 -5.19 -2.88 -7.80
C THR A 552 -4.03 -3.37 -6.94
N THR A 553 -2.97 -3.87 -7.58
CA THR A 553 -1.73 -4.33 -6.93
C THR A 553 -0.58 -3.34 -7.09
N ASN A 554 -0.80 -2.23 -7.81
CA ASN A 554 0.20 -1.22 -8.06
C ASN A 554 -0.18 0.11 -7.40
N ILE A 555 0.61 0.52 -6.41
CA ILE A 555 0.38 1.76 -5.64
C ILE A 555 0.38 3.03 -6.54
N LYS A 556 1.07 2.99 -7.69
CA LYS A 556 1.12 4.09 -8.66
C LYS A 556 -0.22 4.38 -9.32
N ASP A 557 -1.16 3.43 -9.31
CA ASP A 557 -2.50 3.61 -9.88
C ASP A 557 -3.43 4.44 -8.98
N VAL A 558 -3.05 4.66 -7.72
CA VAL A 558 -3.84 5.42 -6.73
C VAL A 558 -3.17 6.73 -6.28
N ILE A 559 -2.03 7.07 -6.86
CA ILE A 559 -1.28 8.32 -6.64
C ILE A 559 -1.28 9.12 -7.94
N ALA A 560 -1.61 10.42 -7.86
CA ALA A 560 -1.71 11.25 -9.04
C ALA A 560 -0.40 11.31 -9.84
N PHE A 561 0.72 11.63 -9.18
CA PHE A 561 2.03 11.82 -9.79
C PHE A 561 3.11 11.03 -9.04
N PRO A 562 3.13 9.69 -9.18
CA PRO A 562 4.11 8.84 -8.51
C PRO A 562 5.47 8.91 -9.19
N LYS A 563 6.52 8.46 -8.48
CA LYS A 563 7.84 8.20 -9.06
C LYS A 563 7.90 6.78 -9.66
N ASN A 564 8.81 6.56 -10.61
CA ASN A 564 9.14 5.23 -11.11
C ASN A 564 10.03 4.46 -10.09
N GLN A 565 10.46 3.25 -10.44
CA GLN A 565 11.30 2.42 -9.55
C GLN A 565 12.67 3.01 -9.21
N SER A 566 13.16 3.94 -10.05
CA SER A 566 14.42 4.67 -9.80
C SER A 566 14.21 5.99 -9.07
N ALA A 567 13.07 6.19 -8.40
CA ALA A 567 12.69 7.43 -7.70
C ALA A 567 12.64 8.68 -8.62
N VAL A 568 12.48 8.50 -9.93
CA VAL A 568 12.42 9.59 -10.92
C VAL A 568 10.97 9.85 -11.32
N CYS A 569 10.61 11.11 -11.54
CA CYS A 569 9.35 11.51 -12.19
C CYS A 569 9.58 11.70 -13.69
N PRO A 570 9.16 10.77 -14.58
CA PRO A 570 9.41 10.89 -16.02
C PRO A 570 8.69 12.07 -16.68
N MET A 571 7.64 12.60 -16.05
CA MET A 571 6.87 13.74 -16.55
C MET A 571 7.61 15.07 -16.34
N THR A 572 8.24 15.25 -15.17
CA THR A 572 8.91 16.51 -14.79
C THR A 572 10.43 16.43 -14.86
N ASN A 573 10.98 15.23 -15.09
CA ASN A 573 12.41 14.92 -14.99
C ASN A 573 13.01 15.22 -13.61
N ALA A 574 12.21 15.17 -12.54
CA ALA A 574 12.70 15.29 -11.17
C ALA A 574 13.27 13.93 -10.68
N PRO A 575 14.42 13.90 -9.97
CA PRO A 575 15.25 15.03 -9.59
C PRO A 575 16.02 15.63 -10.76
N ALA A 576 16.34 16.92 -10.68
CA ALA A 576 17.09 17.65 -11.69
C ALA A 576 18.40 18.20 -11.10
N VAL A 577 19.32 18.59 -11.96
CA VAL A 577 20.56 19.28 -11.56
C VAL A 577 20.20 20.62 -10.94
N ALA A 578 20.81 20.93 -9.80
CA ALA A 578 20.67 22.22 -9.16
C ALA A 578 21.49 23.30 -9.89
N ASP A 579 20.98 24.52 -9.89
CA ASP A 579 21.66 25.67 -10.45
C ASP A 579 22.92 25.99 -9.63
N GLU A 580 24.03 26.35 -10.31
CA GLU A 580 25.30 26.67 -9.65
C GLU A 580 25.21 27.90 -8.72
N GLU A 581 24.39 28.90 -9.07
CA GLU A 581 24.17 30.06 -8.22
C GLU A 581 23.43 29.67 -6.94
N GLN A 582 22.43 28.79 -7.06
CA GLN A 582 21.72 28.25 -5.89
C GLN A 582 22.65 27.46 -4.98
N LEU A 583 23.53 26.62 -5.54
CA LEU A 583 24.52 25.87 -4.74
C LEU A 583 25.49 26.82 -4.01
N LYS A 584 25.94 27.90 -4.66
CA LYS A 584 26.79 28.92 -4.01
C LYS A 584 26.04 29.63 -2.88
N GLU A 585 24.80 30.04 -3.08
CA GLU A 585 23.95 30.65 -2.03
C GLU A 585 23.78 29.75 -0.82
N LEU A 586 23.77 28.43 -1.04
CA LEU A 586 23.66 27.41 0.01
C LEU A 586 25.01 26.99 0.61
N SER A 587 26.14 27.53 0.11
CA SER A 587 27.50 27.11 0.48
C SER A 587 27.73 25.60 0.29
N ILE A 588 27.19 25.03 -0.79
CA ILE A 588 27.27 23.59 -1.10
C ILE A 588 28.14 23.38 -2.35
N GLN A 589 28.98 22.36 -2.29
CA GLN A 589 29.75 21.86 -3.42
C GLN A 589 29.43 20.39 -3.66
N LEU A 590 29.21 20.00 -4.93
CA LEU A 590 28.99 18.62 -5.30
C LEU A 590 30.34 17.89 -5.40
N ALA A 591 30.50 16.79 -4.66
CA ALA A 591 31.63 15.87 -4.76
C ALA A 591 31.21 14.68 -5.66
N LEU A 592 31.11 14.91 -6.97
CA LEU A 592 30.83 13.83 -7.92
C LEU A 592 32.11 13.08 -8.22
N GLU A 593 32.10 11.75 -8.03
CA GLU A 593 33.16 10.90 -8.56
C GLU A 593 33.12 10.97 -10.09
N THR A 594 34.21 11.38 -10.72
CA THR A 594 34.39 11.25 -12.16
C THR A 594 34.37 9.76 -12.48
N GLN A 595 33.31 9.28 -13.11
CA GLN A 595 33.33 7.96 -13.73
C GLN A 595 34.41 7.99 -14.83
N GLU A 596 35.56 7.38 -14.56
CA GLU A 596 36.57 7.07 -15.58
C GLU A 596 36.08 5.92 -16.49
#